data_b1ed24a9ff4cf2c5a72a0098c7f9066b
#
_entry.id   b1ed24a9ff4cf2c5a72a0098c7f9066b
#
_cell.length_a   1.000
_cell.length_b   1.000
_cell.length_c   1.000
_cell.angle_alpha   90.00
_cell.angle_beta   90.00
_cell.angle_gamma   90.00
#
_symmetry.space_group_name_H-M   'P 1'
#
loop_
_entity.id
_entity.type
_entity.pdbx_description
1 polymer ?
#
loop_
_entity_poly.entity_id
_entity_poly.type
_entity_poly.pdbx_seq_one_letter_code
_entity_poly.pdbx_strand_id
1 'polypeptide(L)'
;MVVLIRTSDVPPADRYDAWRSIVCDTLGPLDFRSDPDVPLSGEIEAGYLGPVNVGRVQTSTPHSVHRTPGLIRRGSSELYRVVLAISGNPRLEQDGRAAQLRPGEFAIYDFARPYELAYDSAVQLAVFGFPRDLLALPPGSADRVTAVPIAADQGAGALASPVLRRVALDLESYRPASAARLSTVMMDLVTTAVAERGGHAESLQIESRERTLLLRIHAFIEQNLGETDLSPGIVAAAHHVSVRHLHRLFEAQDTTVAAWIRRRRLERCRRDLADPAFVAVPVSAVAGRWGMPDSAHFSRLFRRAYGLPPAEYRRGFFTSVA
;
A
#
# COMPACT_ATOMS: atom_id res chain seq x y z
N MET A 1 8.82 -10.15 -3.69
CA MET A 1 8.54 -11.22 -2.73
C MET A 1 7.10 -11.05 -2.30
N VAL A 2 6.29 -12.05 -2.51
CA VAL A 2 4.90 -12.13 -2.05
C VAL A 2 4.90 -12.85 -0.71
N VAL A 3 4.10 -12.39 0.22
CA VAL A 3 3.92 -13.01 1.54
C VAL A 3 2.48 -13.52 1.60
N LEU A 4 2.32 -14.80 1.89
CA LEU A 4 1.02 -15.45 2.09
C LEU A 4 0.91 -15.88 3.56
N ILE A 5 -0.17 -15.47 4.23
CA ILE A 5 -0.41 -15.77 5.63
C ILE A 5 -1.87 -16.20 5.79
N ARG A 6 -2.09 -17.29 6.55
CA ARG A 6 -3.41 -17.87 6.80
C ARG A 6 -3.69 -17.98 8.29
N THR A 7 -4.90 -17.67 8.69
CA THR A 7 -5.32 -17.89 10.08
C THR A 7 -5.42 -19.39 10.43
N SER A 8 -5.54 -20.28 9.42
CA SER A 8 -5.50 -21.75 9.63
C SER A 8 -4.19 -22.23 10.23
N ASP A 9 -3.11 -21.48 10.03
CA ASP A 9 -1.76 -21.85 10.49
C ASP A 9 -1.53 -21.46 11.97
N VAL A 10 -2.57 -20.90 12.62
CA VAL A 10 -2.54 -20.42 14.00
C VAL A 10 -3.65 -21.11 14.83
N PRO A 11 -3.40 -21.42 16.13
CA PRO A 11 -4.43 -21.95 17.00
C PRO A 11 -5.70 -21.11 17.04
N PRO A 12 -6.91 -21.69 17.15
CA PRO A 12 -8.16 -20.95 17.09
C PRO A 12 -8.25 -19.77 18.07
N ALA A 13 -7.71 -19.90 19.27
CA ALA A 13 -7.72 -18.84 20.28
C ALA A 13 -6.90 -17.60 19.89
N ASP A 14 -5.86 -17.76 19.05
CA ASP A 14 -4.91 -16.71 18.70
C ASP A 14 -5.24 -16.09 17.32
N ARG A 15 -6.22 -16.62 16.61
CA ARG A 15 -6.53 -16.22 15.22
C ARG A 15 -6.92 -14.77 15.08
N TYR A 16 -7.64 -14.22 16.03
CA TYR A 16 -8.05 -12.81 15.99
C TYR A 16 -6.85 -11.86 16.07
N ASP A 17 -5.99 -12.08 17.06
CA ASP A 17 -4.80 -11.24 17.25
C ASP A 17 -3.80 -11.41 16.10
N ALA A 18 -3.61 -12.65 15.62
CA ALA A 18 -2.80 -12.93 14.46
C ALA A 18 -3.34 -12.21 13.21
N TRP A 19 -4.63 -12.30 12.94
CA TRP A 19 -5.26 -11.62 11.80
C TRP A 19 -5.10 -10.12 11.87
N ARG A 20 -5.39 -9.53 13.04
CA ARG A 20 -5.22 -8.10 13.26
C ARG A 20 -3.78 -7.65 13.01
N SER A 21 -2.80 -8.38 13.55
CA SER A 21 -1.39 -8.09 13.34
C SER A 21 -1.01 -8.14 11.86
N ILE A 22 -1.37 -9.22 11.20
CA ILE A 22 -1.07 -9.47 9.78
C ILE A 22 -1.64 -8.37 8.88
N VAL A 23 -2.91 -8.05 9.06
CA VAL A 23 -3.56 -7.01 8.26
C VAL A 23 -2.96 -5.63 8.55
N CYS A 24 -2.66 -5.34 9.83
CA CYS A 24 -2.00 -4.08 10.20
C CYS A 24 -0.58 -3.97 9.62
N ASP A 25 0.17 -5.05 9.58
CA ASP A 25 1.53 -5.07 9.03
C ASP A 25 1.53 -4.96 7.50
N THR A 26 0.52 -5.52 6.86
CA THR A 26 0.38 -5.54 5.40
C THR A 26 -0.27 -4.28 4.86
N LEU A 27 -1.39 -3.90 5.45
CA LEU A 27 -2.23 -2.79 4.99
C LEU A 27 -2.12 -1.54 5.89
N GLY A 28 -1.31 -1.57 6.93
CA GLY A 28 -1.09 -0.46 7.87
C GLY A 28 -2.07 -0.48 9.05
N PRO A 29 -1.85 0.39 10.05
CA PRO A 29 -2.56 0.35 11.32
C PRO A 29 -4.07 0.54 11.15
N LEU A 30 -4.85 -0.44 11.57
CA LEU A 30 -6.31 -0.48 11.51
C LEU A 30 -6.86 -0.98 12.85
N ASP A 31 -8.04 -0.54 13.21
CA ASP A 31 -8.85 -1.04 14.30
C ASP A 31 -9.84 -2.06 13.74
N PHE A 32 -9.97 -3.21 14.43
CA PHE A 32 -10.81 -4.33 14.00
C PHE A 32 -12.03 -4.45 14.88
N ARG A 33 -13.18 -4.75 14.27
CA ARG A 33 -14.41 -5.09 14.97
C ARG A 33 -15.01 -6.34 14.36
N SER A 34 -15.07 -7.40 15.14
CA SER A 34 -15.73 -8.66 14.81
C SER A 34 -16.49 -9.15 16.02
N ASP A 35 -17.39 -10.12 15.80
CA ASP A 35 -18.02 -10.86 16.87
C ASP A 35 -16.94 -11.72 17.56
N PRO A 36 -16.70 -11.56 18.88
CA PRO A 36 -15.69 -12.33 19.61
C PRO A 36 -16.00 -13.81 19.68
N ASP A 37 -17.28 -14.20 19.54
CA ASP A 37 -17.72 -15.59 19.62
C ASP A 37 -17.56 -16.33 18.27
N VAL A 38 -17.23 -15.62 17.19
CA VAL A 38 -17.03 -16.20 15.86
C VAL A 38 -15.54 -16.33 15.54
N PRO A 39 -15.01 -17.57 15.40
CA PRO A 39 -13.61 -17.76 15.06
C PRO A 39 -13.26 -17.10 13.72
N LEU A 40 -12.23 -16.26 13.73
CA LEU A 40 -11.80 -15.55 12.54
C LEU A 40 -11.10 -16.51 11.58
N SER A 41 -11.58 -16.52 10.33
CA SER A 41 -11.01 -17.32 9.23
C SER A 41 -10.69 -16.42 8.05
N GLY A 42 -9.41 -16.33 7.70
CA GLY A 42 -8.98 -15.49 6.61
C GLY A 42 -7.58 -15.83 6.10
N GLU A 43 -7.31 -15.34 4.91
CA GLU A 43 -6.03 -15.43 4.21
C GLU A 43 -5.69 -14.05 3.63
N ILE A 44 -4.44 -13.65 3.73
CA ILE A 44 -3.93 -12.46 3.07
C ILE A 44 -2.68 -12.81 2.29
N GLU A 45 -2.66 -12.39 1.04
CA GLU A 45 -1.49 -12.44 0.17
C GLU A 45 -1.09 -11.01 -0.19
N ALA A 46 0.17 -10.66 -0.01
CA ALA A 46 0.61 -9.30 -0.24
C ALA A 46 2.00 -9.20 -0.86
N GLY A 47 2.17 -8.18 -1.69
CA GLY A 47 3.42 -7.90 -2.37
C GLY A 47 3.41 -6.53 -3.03
N TYR A 48 4.27 -6.36 -4.03
CA TYR A 48 4.42 -5.08 -4.72
C TYR A 48 4.45 -5.28 -6.24
N LEU A 49 3.71 -4.43 -6.93
CA LEU A 49 3.83 -4.23 -8.37
C LEU A 49 4.47 -2.85 -8.60
N GLY A 50 5.79 -2.80 -8.75
CA GLY A 50 6.52 -1.53 -8.76
C GLY A 50 6.28 -0.74 -7.45
N PRO A 51 5.83 0.51 -7.52
CA PRO A 51 5.55 1.33 -6.33
C PRO A 51 4.22 1.01 -5.65
N VAL A 52 3.38 0.18 -6.27
CA VAL A 52 2.03 -0.14 -5.78
C VAL A 52 2.11 -1.34 -4.83
N ASN A 53 1.65 -1.15 -3.60
CA ASN A 53 1.40 -2.26 -2.68
C ASN A 53 0.10 -2.96 -3.09
N VAL A 54 0.12 -4.26 -3.19
CA VAL A 54 -1.05 -5.08 -3.54
C VAL A 54 -1.29 -6.08 -2.42
N GLY A 55 -2.48 -6.06 -1.85
CA GLY A 55 -2.94 -7.02 -0.86
C GLY A 55 -4.21 -7.71 -1.34
N ARG A 56 -4.22 -9.03 -1.43
CA ARG A 56 -5.42 -9.84 -1.66
C ARG A 56 -5.86 -10.40 -0.32
N VAL A 57 -7.07 -10.10 0.07
CA VAL A 57 -7.69 -10.52 1.33
C VAL A 57 -8.86 -11.42 1.02
N GLN A 58 -8.90 -12.59 1.65
CA GLN A 58 -10.04 -13.48 1.64
C GLN A 58 -10.42 -13.80 3.08
N THR A 59 -11.69 -13.67 3.42
CA THR A 59 -12.23 -14.01 4.74
C THR A 59 -13.64 -14.53 4.62
N SER A 60 -13.99 -15.49 5.49
CA SER A 60 -15.35 -15.98 5.63
C SER A 60 -16.05 -15.43 6.87
N THR A 61 -15.33 -14.72 7.73
CA THR A 61 -15.86 -14.17 8.98
C THR A 61 -16.29 -12.73 8.78
N PRO A 62 -17.54 -12.37 9.08
CA PRO A 62 -17.99 -10.97 9.07
C PRO A 62 -17.17 -10.12 10.04
N HIS A 63 -16.68 -9.01 9.57
CA HIS A 63 -16.00 -8.02 10.41
C HIS A 63 -15.86 -6.66 9.69
N SER A 64 -15.42 -5.66 10.43
CA SER A 64 -15.08 -4.37 9.87
C SER A 64 -13.70 -3.92 10.30
N VAL A 65 -13.06 -3.11 9.46
CA VAL A 65 -11.79 -2.47 9.75
C VAL A 65 -11.96 -0.96 9.68
N HIS A 66 -11.39 -0.26 10.66
CA HIS A 66 -11.55 1.16 10.83
C HIS A 66 -10.20 1.87 10.84
N ARG A 67 -10.05 2.90 10.04
CA ARG A 67 -8.95 3.85 10.12
C ARG A 67 -9.39 5.04 10.95
N THR A 68 -9.02 5.07 12.22
CA THR A 68 -9.45 6.12 13.14
C THR A 68 -8.49 7.32 13.12
N PRO A 69 -8.95 8.54 13.54
CA PRO A 69 -8.07 9.71 13.67
C PRO A 69 -6.86 9.46 14.58
N GLY A 70 -7.04 8.61 15.62
CA GLY A 70 -5.95 8.22 16.52
C GLY A 70 -4.84 7.43 15.81
N LEU A 71 -5.22 6.49 14.93
CA LEU A 71 -4.29 5.68 14.14
C LEU A 71 -3.61 6.52 13.05
N ILE A 72 -4.31 7.48 12.45
CA ILE A 72 -3.75 8.40 11.46
C ILE A 72 -2.63 9.23 12.08
N ARG A 73 -2.81 9.78 13.29
CA ARG A 73 -1.77 10.56 13.98
C ARG A 73 -0.51 9.77 14.31
N ARG A 74 -0.61 8.44 14.46
CA ARG A 74 0.54 7.54 14.77
C ARG A 74 1.38 7.16 13.56
N GLY A 75 0.91 7.44 12.36
CA GLY A 75 1.63 7.11 11.14
C GLY A 75 0.85 7.60 9.93
N SER A 76 1.17 8.81 9.44
CA SER A 76 0.64 9.31 8.19
C SER A 76 1.36 8.65 7.02
N SER A 77 0.65 7.94 6.20
CA SER A 77 1.09 7.65 4.85
C SER A 77 0.16 8.38 3.89
N GLU A 78 0.72 9.28 3.09
CA GLU A 78 -0.01 9.99 2.05
C GLU A 78 -0.27 9.06 0.87
N LEU A 79 -1.15 8.10 1.09
CA LEU A 79 -1.53 7.10 0.12
C LEU A 79 -3.01 7.25 -0.23
N TYR A 80 -3.32 7.06 -1.50
CA TYR A 80 -4.62 6.57 -1.89
C TYR A 80 -4.63 5.04 -1.91
N ARG A 81 -5.83 4.50 -1.75
CA ARG A 81 -6.07 3.08 -1.94
C ARG A 81 -7.26 2.85 -2.84
N VAL A 82 -7.16 1.77 -3.60
CA VAL A 82 -8.29 1.21 -4.34
C VAL A 82 -8.64 -0.11 -3.71
N VAL A 83 -9.90 -0.32 -3.39
CA VAL A 83 -10.46 -1.64 -3.02
C VAL A 83 -11.30 -2.15 -4.18
N LEU A 84 -10.98 -3.36 -4.63
CA LEU A 84 -11.72 -4.12 -5.65
C LEU A 84 -12.45 -5.27 -4.97
N ALA A 85 -13.75 -5.40 -5.17
CA ALA A 85 -14.49 -6.60 -4.81
C ALA A 85 -14.23 -7.70 -5.84
N ILE A 86 -13.58 -8.81 -5.43
CA ILE A 86 -13.41 -10.00 -6.29
C ILE A 86 -14.62 -10.91 -6.15
N SER A 87 -15.07 -11.14 -4.90
CA SER A 87 -16.32 -11.82 -4.59
C SER A 87 -16.91 -11.28 -3.28
N GLY A 88 -18.21 -11.48 -3.06
CA GLY A 88 -18.92 -10.85 -1.95
C GLY A 88 -19.19 -9.36 -2.20
N ASN A 89 -19.73 -8.66 -1.19
CA ASN A 89 -20.18 -7.30 -1.32
C ASN A 89 -19.61 -6.42 -0.18
N PRO A 90 -18.32 -6.08 -0.19
CA PRO A 90 -17.73 -5.21 0.82
C PRO A 90 -18.36 -3.80 0.76
N ARG A 91 -18.49 -3.16 1.92
CA ARG A 91 -18.98 -1.80 2.08
C ARG A 91 -17.84 -0.91 2.54
N LEU A 92 -17.56 0.13 1.78
CA LEU A 92 -16.58 1.15 2.11
C LEU A 92 -17.28 2.46 2.46
N GLU A 93 -16.92 3.05 3.61
CA GLU A 93 -17.39 4.37 4.01
C GLU A 93 -16.23 5.33 4.20
N GLN A 94 -16.37 6.53 3.64
CA GLN A 94 -15.44 7.64 3.85
C GLN A 94 -16.12 8.98 3.51
N ASP A 95 -15.82 10.03 4.27
CA ASP A 95 -16.28 11.41 4.05
C ASP A 95 -17.81 11.54 3.89
N GLY A 96 -18.57 10.75 4.65
CA GLY A 96 -20.05 10.74 4.61
C GLY A 96 -20.64 10.04 3.39
N ARG A 97 -19.82 9.36 2.60
CA ARG A 97 -20.27 8.53 1.47
C ARG A 97 -20.07 7.05 1.78
N ALA A 98 -20.93 6.22 1.22
CA ALA A 98 -20.87 4.77 1.36
C ALA A 98 -20.95 4.10 -0.02
N ALA A 99 -20.00 3.22 -0.30
CA ALA A 99 -19.95 2.38 -1.49
C ALA A 99 -20.21 0.92 -1.09
N GLN A 100 -21.34 0.36 -1.50
CA GLN A 100 -21.56 -1.08 -1.50
C GLN A 100 -21.03 -1.62 -2.83
N LEU A 101 -19.92 -2.37 -2.79
CA LEU A 101 -19.28 -2.86 -4.01
C LEU A 101 -19.83 -4.25 -4.38
N ARG A 102 -20.16 -4.42 -5.65
CA ARG A 102 -20.47 -5.72 -6.26
C ARG A 102 -19.19 -6.36 -6.81
N PRO A 103 -19.17 -7.68 -7.04
CA PRO A 103 -18.03 -8.33 -7.69
C PRO A 103 -17.63 -7.64 -9.00
N GLY A 104 -16.36 -7.28 -9.10
CA GLY A 104 -15.78 -6.50 -10.19
C GLY A 104 -15.77 -4.98 -9.96
N GLU A 105 -16.67 -4.44 -9.14
CA GLU A 105 -16.65 -3.01 -8.83
C GLU A 105 -15.50 -2.66 -7.89
N PHE A 106 -15.02 -1.43 -7.99
CA PHE A 106 -13.97 -0.93 -7.11
C PHE A 106 -14.25 0.52 -6.68
N ALA A 107 -13.59 0.95 -5.62
CA ALA A 107 -13.66 2.34 -5.16
C ALA A 107 -12.29 2.80 -4.67
N ILE A 108 -12.04 4.11 -4.82
CA ILE A 108 -10.86 4.77 -4.26
C ILE A 108 -11.20 5.33 -2.88
N TYR A 109 -10.20 5.35 -1.99
CA TYR A 109 -10.28 6.01 -0.69
C TYR A 109 -8.92 6.55 -0.25
N ASP A 110 -8.98 7.54 0.63
CA ASP A 110 -7.80 8.22 1.18
C ASP A 110 -7.37 7.56 2.49
N PHE A 111 -6.18 6.98 2.52
CA PHE A 111 -5.64 6.32 3.72
C PHE A 111 -5.23 7.31 4.83
N ALA A 112 -5.07 8.59 4.49
CA ALA A 112 -4.78 9.65 5.46
C ALA A 112 -6.04 10.24 6.13
N ARG A 113 -7.23 9.75 5.77
CA ARG A 113 -8.52 10.15 6.35
C ARG A 113 -9.21 8.96 7.02
N PRO A 114 -10.12 9.22 7.97
CA PRO A 114 -10.92 8.16 8.57
C PRO A 114 -11.76 7.42 7.52
N TYR A 115 -11.82 6.09 7.65
CA TYR A 115 -12.70 5.25 6.83
C TYR A 115 -13.10 3.99 7.58
N GLU A 116 -14.14 3.35 7.09
CA GLU A 116 -14.57 2.02 7.47
C GLU A 116 -14.67 1.15 6.22
N LEU A 117 -14.18 -0.09 6.31
CA LEU A 117 -14.41 -1.14 5.33
C LEU A 117 -15.01 -2.34 6.06
N ALA A 118 -16.24 -2.69 5.71
CA ALA A 118 -17.03 -3.73 6.36
C ALA A 118 -17.50 -4.80 5.38
N TYR A 119 -17.67 -6.01 5.87
CA TYR A 119 -18.28 -7.13 5.14
C TYR A 119 -19.09 -8.02 6.09
N ASP A 120 -20.34 -8.27 5.68
CA ASP A 120 -21.31 -9.02 6.47
C ASP A 120 -21.31 -10.52 6.14
N SER A 121 -20.52 -10.94 5.17
CA SER A 121 -20.43 -12.32 4.69
C SER A 121 -19.03 -12.61 4.15
N ALA A 122 -18.82 -13.83 3.68
CA ALA A 122 -17.58 -14.21 3.01
C ALA A 122 -17.26 -13.26 1.85
N VAL A 123 -16.02 -12.80 1.81
CA VAL A 123 -15.55 -11.83 0.83
C VAL A 123 -14.15 -12.19 0.35
N GLN A 124 -13.88 -11.93 -0.93
CA GLN A 124 -12.54 -11.81 -1.46
C GLN A 124 -12.38 -10.44 -2.08
N LEU A 125 -11.36 -9.70 -1.68
CA LEU A 125 -11.08 -8.37 -2.17
C LEU A 125 -9.61 -8.18 -2.43
N ALA A 126 -9.27 -7.18 -3.25
CA ALA A 126 -7.91 -6.72 -3.43
C ALA A 126 -7.80 -5.24 -3.04
N VAL A 127 -6.72 -4.91 -2.34
CA VAL A 127 -6.39 -3.53 -1.94
C VAL A 127 -5.10 -3.12 -2.62
N PHE A 128 -5.13 -2.02 -3.34
CA PHE A 128 -3.99 -1.43 -4.02
C PHE A 128 -3.64 -0.12 -3.33
N GLY A 129 -2.49 -0.07 -2.66
CA GLY A 129 -2.00 1.14 -1.99
C GLY A 129 -0.90 1.81 -2.82
N PHE A 130 -1.03 3.09 -3.08
CA PHE A 130 -0.07 3.85 -3.88
C PHE A 130 0.05 5.30 -3.42
N PRO A 131 1.22 5.94 -3.59
CA PRO A 131 1.40 7.36 -3.35
C PRO A 131 0.39 8.21 -4.13
N ARG A 132 -0.10 9.28 -3.50
CA ARG A 132 -1.14 10.16 -4.09
C ARG A 132 -0.75 10.73 -5.46
N ASP A 133 0.51 11.03 -5.63
CA ASP A 133 1.10 11.58 -6.84
C ASP A 133 1.11 10.62 -8.03
N LEU A 134 0.91 9.32 -7.79
CA LEU A 134 0.71 8.36 -8.87
C LEU A 134 -0.69 8.45 -9.50
N LEU A 135 -1.61 9.10 -8.85
CA LEU A 135 -2.92 9.43 -9.41
C LEU A 135 -2.83 10.81 -10.08
N ALA A 136 -2.53 10.86 -11.37
CA ALA A 136 -2.37 12.12 -12.12
C ALA A 136 -3.72 12.84 -12.31
N LEU A 137 -4.24 13.37 -11.21
CA LEU A 137 -5.43 14.20 -11.16
C LEU A 137 -5.10 15.52 -10.48
N PRO A 138 -5.81 16.60 -10.82
CA PRO A 138 -5.69 17.86 -10.10
C PRO A 138 -5.95 17.65 -8.61
N PRO A 139 -5.25 18.40 -7.73
CA PRO A 139 -5.44 18.31 -6.28
C PRO A 139 -6.92 18.36 -5.88
N GLY A 140 -7.36 17.47 -4.99
CA GLY A 140 -8.75 17.39 -4.52
C GLY A 140 -9.74 16.72 -5.49
N SER A 141 -9.33 16.36 -6.71
CA SER A 141 -10.24 15.68 -7.66
C SER A 141 -10.64 14.29 -7.17
N ALA A 142 -9.70 13.52 -6.63
CA ALA A 142 -9.98 12.20 -6.06
C ALA A 142 -10.90 12.28 -4.82
N ASP A 143 -10.82 13.35 -4.03
CA ASP A 143 -11.61 13.54 -2.80
C ASP A 143 -13.12 13.56 -3.07
N ARG A 144 -13.53 13.92 -4.29
CA ARG A 144 -14.94 13.97 -4.68
C ARG A 144 -15.52 12.59 -4.97
N VAL A 145 -14.66 11.60 -5.20
CA VAL A 145 -15.04 10.24 -5.60
C VAL A 145 -14.56 9.18 -4.61
N THR A 146 -14.01 9.58 -3.46
CA THR A 146 -13.73 8.62 -2.38
C THR A 146 -15.02 7.94 -1.94
N ALA A 147 -14.96 6.63 -1.71
CA ALA A 147 -16.09 5.78 -1.36
C ALA A 147 -17.30 5.93 -2.34
N VAL A 148 -17.00 6.05 -3.64
CA VAL A 148 -18.02 6.02 -4.71
C VAL A 148 -17.72 4.82 -5.60
N PRO A 149 -18.68 3.91 -5.85
CA PRO A 149 -18.45 2.74 -6.70
C PRO A 149 -18.10 3.13 -8.14
N ILE A 150 -17.08 2.48 -8.69
CA ILE A 150 -16.72 2.54 -10.10
C ILE A 150 -17.17 1.22 -10.72
N ALA A 151 -18.06 1.30 -11.70
CA ALA A 151 -18.67 0.14 -12.33
C ALA A 151 -17.67 -0.65 -13.18
N ALA A 152 -17.79 -1.97 -13.18
CA ALA A 152 -16.92 -2.87 -13.93
C ALA A 152 -17.37 -3.13 -15.37
N ASP A 153 -18.53 -2.62 -15.76
CA ASP A 153 -19.19 -2.88 -17.04
C ASP A 153 -19.27 -1.65 -17.95
N GLN A 154 -18.79 -0.49 -17.50
CA GLN A 154 -18.90 0.78 -18.21
C GLN A 154 -17.59 1.57 -18.19
N GLY A 155 -17.36 2.37 -19.23
CA GLY A 155 -16.26 3.32 -19.34
C GLY A 155 -14.90 2.72 -19.06
N ALA A 156 -14.01 3.51 -18.50
CA ALA A 156 -12.66 3.05 -18.11
C ALA A 156 -12.67 2.02 -16.98
N GLY A 157 -13.75 1.96 -16.18
CA GLY A 157 -13.92 0.94 -15.15
C GLY A 157 -13.97 -0.48 -15.71
N ALA A 158 -14.60 -0.66 -16.88
CA ALA A 158 -14.66 -1.94 -17.58
C ALA A 158 -13.28 -2.45 -18.05
N LEU A 159 -12.33 -1.54 -18.27
CA LEU A 159 -10.94 -1.88 -18.60
C LEU A 159 -10.07 -2.03 -17.35
N ALA A 160 -10.28 -1.18 -16.35
CA ALA A 160 -9.49 -1.19 -15.12
C ALA A 160 -9.76 -2.43 -14.26
N SER A 161 -11.02 -2.80 -14.07
CA SER A 161 -11.43 -3.90 -13.19
C SER A 161 -10.78 -5.24 -13.51
N PRO A 162 -10.82 -5.77 -14.75
CA PRO A 162 -10.16 -7.03 -15.09
C PRO A 162 -8.63 -6.96 -14.94
N VAL A 163 -8.01 -5.81 -15.18
CA VAL A 163 -6.56 -5.61 -14.99
C VAL A 163 -6.21 -5.65 -13.50
N LEU A 164 -6.95 -4.91 -12.66
CA LEU A 164 -6.78 -4.94 -11.21
C LEU A 164 -6.94 -6.37 -10.67
N ARG A 165 -8.03 -7.05 -11.09
CA ARG A 165 -8.28 -8.43 -10.67
C ARG A 165 -7.13 -9.36 -11.08
N ARG A 166 -6.65 -9.26 -12.31
CA ARG A 166 -5.56 -10.10 -12.81
C ARG A 166 -4.27 -9.86 -12.05
N VAL A 167 -3.93 -8.59 -11.79
CA VAL A 167 -2.76 -8.23 -10.99
C VAL A 167 -2.83 -8.82 -9.59
N ALA A 168 -4.00 -8.76 -8.94
CA ALA A 168 -4.17 -9.29 -7.59
C ALA A 168 -4.08 -10.82 -7.51
N LEU A 169 -4.55 -11.53 -8.54
CA LEU A 169 -4.57 -12.99 -8.55
C LEU A 169 -3.23 -13.62 -8.95
N ASP A 170 -2.44 -12.92 -9.75
CA ASP A 170 -1.19 -13.46 -10.33
C ASP A 170 0.06 -12.68 -9.88
N LEU A 171 0.00 -12.06 -8.72
CA LEU A 171 1.04 -11.13 -8.26
C LEU A 171 2.46 -11.74 -8.28
N GLU A 172 2.59 -13.04 -7.97
CA GLU A 172 3.87 -13.76 -7.99
C GLU A 172 4.46 -13.95 -9.40
N SER A 173 3.60 -13.94 -10.42
CA SER A 173 4.02 -14.22 -11.81
C SER A 173 4.75 -13.05 -12.46
N TYR A 174 4.65 -11.83 -11.91
CA TYR A 174 5.22 -10.64 -12.53
C TYR A 174 6.69 -10.46 -12.19
N ARG A 175 7.53 -10.46 -13.23
CA ARG A 175 8.96 -10.20 -13.09
C ARG A 175 9.22 -8.73 -12.71
N PRO A 176 10.22 -8.43 -11.87
CA PRO A 176 10.57 -7.06 -11.50
C PRO A 176 10.76 -6.11 -12.69
N ALA A 177 11.36 -6.57 -13.77
CA ALA A 177 11.60 -5.79 -14.98
C ALA A 177 10.30 -5.34 -15.69
N SER A 178 9.21 -6.11 -15.60
CA SER A 178 7.91 -5.78 -16.19
C SER A 178 6.97 -5.09 -15.19
N ALA A 179 7.19 -5.26 -13.90
CA ALA A 179 6.31 -4.76 -12.85
C ALA A 179 6.10 -3.22 -12.92
N ALA A 180 7.17 -2.46 -13.23
CA ALA A 180 7.09 -1.01 -13.37
C ALA A 180 6.20 -0.59 -14.55
N ARG A 181 6.27 -1.29 -15.68
CA ARG A 181 5.41 -0.99 -16.84
C ARG A 181 3.96 -1.37 -16.58
N LEU A 182 3.74 -2.52 -15.95
CA LEU A 182 2.40 -2.99 -15.61
C LEU A 182 1.74 -2.06 -14.58
N SER A 183 2.49 -1.59 -13.58
CA SER A 183 1.97 -0.61 -12.62
C SER A 183 1.59 0.71 -13.30
N THR A 184 2.36 1.16 -14.32
CA THR A 184 2.00 2.35 -15.10
C THR A 184 0.66 2.16 -15.82
N VAL A 185 0.52 1.07 -16.57
CA VAL A 185 -0.72 0.78 -17.32
C VAL A 185 -1.92 0.66 -16.37
N MET A 186 -1.74 -0.04 -15.26
CA MET A 186 -2.78 -0.19 -14.24
C MET A 186 -3.19 1.17 -13.66
N MET A 187 -2.22 2.02 -13.31
CA MET A 187 -2.50 3.34 -12.74
C MET A 187 -3.11 4.30 -13.75
N ASP A 188 -2.79 4.18 -15.04
CA ASP A 188 -3.44 4.98 -16.10
C ASP A 188 -4.93 4.63 -16.22
N LEU A 189 -5.27 3.35 -16.18
CA LEU A 189 -6.66 2.89 -16.19
C LEU A 189 -7.42 3.34 -14.95
N VAL A 190 -6.82 3.18 -13.76
CA VAL A 190 -7.42 3.64 -12.50
C VAL A 190 -7.65 5.14 -12.52
N THR A 191 -6.66 5.93 -12.96
CA THR A 191 -6.79 7.40 -13.04
C THR A 191 -7.91 7.81 -13.98
N THR A 192 -7.98 7.17 -15.16
CA THR A 192 -9.03 7.45 -16.13
C THR A 192 -10.41 7.14 -15.56
N ALA A 193 -10.57 5.98 -14.91
CA ALA A 193 -11.83 5.58 -14.29
C ALA A 193 -12.26 6.52 -13.14
N VAL A 194 -11.30 6.95 -12.31
CA VAL A 194 -11.55 7.93 -11.23
C VAL A 194 -11.94 9.29 -11.82
N ALA A 195 -11.28 9.74 -12.88
CA ALA A 195 -11.58 11.00 -13.54
C ALA A 195 -12.95 11.00 -14.22
N GLU A 196 -13.31 9.94 -14.94
CA GLU A 196 -14.65 9.76 -15.51
C GLU A 196 -15.73 9.82 -14.42
N ARG A 197 -15.51 9.12 -13.31
CA ARG A 197 -16.44 9.08 -12.18
C ARG A 197 -16.60 10.44 -11.51
N GLY A 198 -15.52 11.24 -11.47
CA GLY A 198 -15.50 12.59 -10.92
C GLY A 198 -15.99 13.69 -11.85
N GLY A 199 -16.37 13.39 -13.09
CA GLY A 199 -16.76 14.38 -14.09
C GLY A 199 -15.58 15.23 -14.61
N HIS A 200 -14.35 14.72 -14.51
CA HIS A 200 -13.12 15.42 -14.90
C HIS A 200 -12.47 14.82 -16.17
N ALA A 201 -13.18 14.02 -16.93
CA ALA A 201 -12.66 13.36 -18.13
C ALA A 201 -12.05 14.34 -19.14
N GLU A 202 -12.60 15.55 -19.25
CA GLU A 202 -12.10 16.60 -20.15
C GLU A 202 -10.84 17.32 -19.62
N SER A 203 -10.54 17.24 -18.32
CA SER A 203 -9.37 17.88 -17.70
C SER A 203 -8.17 16.95 -17.52
N LEU A 204 -8.23 15.75 -18.06
CA LEU A 204 -7.09 14.84 -18.16
C LEU A 204 -6.04 15.36 -19.15
N GLN A 205 -5.45 16.51 -18.88
CA GLN A 205 -4.15 16.82 -19.45
C GLN A 205 -3.14 15.90 -18.77
N ILE A 206 -3.06 14.69 -19.33
CA ILE A 206 -2.04 13.73 -18.93
C ILE A 206 -0.71 14.31 -19.39
N GLU A 207 0.06 14.87 -18.50
CA GLU A 207 1.51 14.97 -18.69
C GLU A 207 2.08 13.54 -18.61
N SER A 208 1.70 12.77 -19.61
CA SER A 208 1.91 11.32 -19.75
C SER A 208 3.40 10.94 -19.60
N ARG A 209 4.31 11.83 -20.01
CA ARG A 209 5.74 11.57 -19.99
C ARG A 209 6.36 11.70 -18.58
N GLU A 210 6.04 12.76 -17.87
CA GLU A 210 6.60 12.99 -16.52
C GLU A 210 6.09 11.97 -15.52
N ARG A 211 4.83 11.59 -15.64
CA ARG A 211 4.24 10.55 -14.81
C ARG A 211 4.83 9.17 -15.07
N THR A 212 4.96 8.78 -16.34
CA THR A 212 5.59 7.50 -16.71
C THR A 212 7.03 7.45 -16.21
N LEU A 213 7.75 8.57 -16.31
CA LEU A 213 9.10 8.72 -15.78
C LEU A 213 9.12 8.53 -14.26
N LEU A 214 8.20 9.15 -13.55
CA LEU A 214 8.10 9.07 -12.09
C LEU A 214 7.83 7.64 -11.60
N LEU A 215 6.93 6.93 -12.27
CA LEU A 215 6.66 5.51 -11.97
C LEU A 215 7.91 4.64 -12.15
N ARG A 216 8.67 4.88 -13.23
CA ARG A 216 9.94 4.19 -13.45
C ARG A 216 10.97 4.51 -12.38
N ILE A 217 11.06 5.77 -11.98
CA ILE A 217 11.96 6.22 -10.91
C ILE A 217 11.61 5.54 -9.59
N HIS A 218 10.33 5.52 -9.21
CA HIS A 218 9.89 4.83 -7.98
C HIS A 218 10.20 3.34 -8.02
N ALA A 219 9.93 2.67 -9.13
CA ALA A 219 10.26 1.26 -9.30
C ALA A 219 11.77 0.98 -9.20
N PHE A 220 12.60 1.84 -9.80
CA PHE A 220 14.05 1.76 -9.70
C PHE A 220 14.52 1.92 -8.26
N ILE A 221 14.02 2.93 -7.55
CA ILE A 221 14.34 3.13 -6.14
C ILE A 221 13.97 1.88 -5.32
N GLU A 222 12.76 1.33 -5.50
CA GLU A 222 12.31 0.13 -4.77
C GLU A 222 13.22 -1.09 -5.00
N GLN A 223 13.69 -1.28 -6.23
CA GLN A 223 14.58 -2.38 -6.59
C GLN A 223 15.98 -2.22 -6.02
N ASN A 224 16.42 -0.99 -5.78
CA ASN A 224 17.80 -0.68 -5.36
C ASN A 224 17.89 -0.14 -3.92
N LEU A 225 16.85 -0.31 -3.09
CA LEU A 225 16.85 0.20 -1.70
C LEU A 225 17.98 -0.35 -0.85
N GLY A 226 18.48 -1.56 -1.15
CA GLY A 226 19.59 -2.20 -0.46
C GLY A 226 20.96 -1.60 -0.77
N GLU A 227 21.10 -0.91 -1.91
CA GLU A 227 22.35 -0.32 -2.33
C GLU A 227 22.70 0.90 -1.46
N THR A 228 23.83 0.85 -0.79
CA THR A 228 24.25 1.89 0.16
C THR A 228 24.54 3.25 -0.50
N ASP A 229 24.96 3.21 -1.77
CA ASP A 229 25.32 4.37 -2.59
C ASP A 229 24.13 4.96 -3.36
N LEU A 230 22.94 4.34 -3.27
CA LEU A 230 21.72 4.84 -3.93
C LEU A 230 21.48 6.31 -3.54
N SER A 231 21.62 7.18 -4.53
CA SER A 231 21.57 8.63 -4.39
C SER A 231 20.74 9.27 -5.50
N PRO A 232 20.29 10.52 -5.35
CA PRO A 232 19.60 11.25 -6.42
C PRO A 232 20.39 11.27 -7.74
N GLY A 233 21.74 11.32 -7.68
CA GLY A 233 22.59 11.28 -8.87
C GLY A 233 22.49 9.96 -9.63
N ILE A 234 22.55 8.83 -8.92
CA ILE A 234 22.40 7.49 -9.50
C ILE A 234 21.01 7.31 -10.09
N VAL A 235 19.96 7.74 -9.39
CA VAL A 235 18.57 7.67 -9.88
C VAL A 235 18.42 8.50 -11.16
N ALA A 236 18.94 9.73 -11.18
CA ALA A 236 18.87 10.60 -12.35
C ALA A 236 19.62 10.01 -13.57
N ALA A 237 20.82 9.47 -13.34
CA ALA A 237 21.64 8.83 -14.39
C ALA A 237 20.92 7.59 -14.97
N ALA A 238 20.35 6.74 -14.14
CA ALA A 238 19.62 5.53 -14.56
C ALA A 238 18.41 5.84 -15.46
N HIS A 239 17.82 7.02 -15.31
CA HIS A 239 16.66 7.46 -16.09
C HIS A 239 16.98 8.50 -17.17
N HIS A 240 18.26 8.80 -17.40
CA HIS A 240 18.72 9.77 -18.39
C HIS A 240 18.12 11.17 -18.21
N VAL A 241 17.94 11.61 -16.98
CA VAL A 241 17.44 12.95 -16.63
C VAL A 241 18.46 13.71 -15.82
N SER A 242 18.35 15.05 -15.80
CA SER A 242 19.18 15.87 -14.92
C SER A 242 18.71 15.72 -13.46
N VAL A 243 19.65 15.82 -12.51
CA VAL A 243 19.33 15.84 -11.07
C VAL A 243 18.33 16.94 -10.73
N ARG A 244 18.43 18.09 -11.41
CA ARG A 244 17.49 19.21 -11.25
C ARG A 244 16.07 18.83 -11.67
N HIS A 245 15.91 18.12 -12.79
CA HIS A 245 14.60 17.64 -13.24
C HIS A 245 14.03 16.62 -12.27
N LEU A 246 14.87 15.68 -11.79
CA LEU A 246 14.48 14.71 -10.78
C LEU A 246 13.99 15.39 -9.48
N HIS A 247 14.71 16.40 -8.99
CA HIS A 247 14.29 17.17 -7.80
C HIS A 247 12.94 17.86 -8.02
N ARG A 248 12.73 18.50 -9.17
CA ARG A 248 11.45 19.14 -9.52
C ARG A 248 10.28 18.16 -9.52
N LEU A 249 10.48 16.93 -10.02
CA LEU A 249 9.45 15.88 -9.99
C LEU A 249 9.05 15.52 -8.55
N PHE A 250 10.00 15.46 -7.63
CA PHE A 250 9.74 15.15 -6.23
C PHE A 250 9.24 16.34 -5.41
N GLU A 251 9.64 17.57 -5.76
CA GLU A 251 9.11 18.82 -5.18
C GLU A 251 7.61 18.96 -5.45
N ALA A 252 7.16 18.56 -6.65
CA ALA A 252 5.72 18.50 -6.97
C ALA A 252 4.92 17.51 -6.08
N GLN A 253 5.62 16.67 -5.31
CA GLN A 253 5.08 15.72 -4.34
C GLN A 253 5.36 16.12 -2.89
N ASP A 254 5.69 17.38 -2.64
CA ASP A 254 6.07 17.91 -1.32
C ASP A 254 7.14 17.07 -0.60
N THR A 255 8.06 16.45 -1.37
CA THR A 255 9.13 15.62 -0.80
C THR A 255 10.46 15.81 -1.57
N THR A 256 11.52 15.23 -1.05
CA THR A 256 12.80 15.11 -1.76
C THR A 256 13.11 13.67 -2.09
N VAL A 257 13.87 13.42 -3.17
CA VAL A 257 14.32 12.08 -3.54
C VAL A 257 14.99 11.36 -2.35
N ALA A 258 15.88 12.06 -1.64
CA ALA A 258 16.58 11.50 -0.49
C ALA A 258 15.64 11.18 0.69
N ALA A 259 14.64 12.03 0.93
CA ALA A 259 13.61 11.77 1.94
C ALA A 259 12.74 10.58 1.56
N TRP A 260 12.38 10.44 0.29
CA TRP A 260 11.65 9.31 -0.25
C TRP A 260 12.43 8.00 -0.05
N ILE A 261 13.67 7.90 -0.52
CA ILE A 261 14.54 6.72 -0.36
C ILE A 261 14.63 6.34 1.12
N ARG A 262 14.92 7.31 2.00
CA ARG A 262 15.03 7.08 3.44
C ARG A 262 13.73 6.53 4.04
N ARG A 263 12.58 7.11 3.68
CA ARG A 263 11.26 6.63 4.14
C ARG A 263 11.04 5.18 3.72
N ARG A 264 11.27 4.85 2.45
CA ARG A 264 11.09 3.48 1.94
C ARG A 264 12.02 2.47 2.61
N ARG A 265 13.28 2.84 2.85
CA ARG A 265 14.23 2.00 3.62
C ARG A 265 13.73 1.73 5.03
N LEU A 266 13.26 2.75 5.74
CA LEU A 266 12.71 2.59 7.09
C LEU A 266 11.44 1.72 7.10
N GLU A 267 10.57 1.85 6.12
CA GLU A 267 9.38 1.00 5.96
C GLU A 267 9.75 -0.47 5.76
N ARG A 268 10.77 -0.75 4.94
CA ARG A 268 11.31 -2.10 4.73
C ARG A 268 11.92 -2.66 6.01
N CYS A 269 12.75 -1.87 6.71
CA CYS A 269 13.31 -2.27 8.01
C CYS A 269 12.21 -2.55 9.03
N ARG A 270 11.18 -1.71 9.11
CA ARG A 270 10.05 -1.89 10.02
C ARG A 270 9.35 -3.22 9.78
N ARG A 271 9.10 -3.56 8.51
CA ARG A 271 8.48 -4.82 8.13
C ARG A 271 9.34 -6.01 8.53
N ASP A 272 10.65 -5.99 8.19
CA ASP A 272 11.56 -7.08 8.52
C ASP A 272 11.76 -7.24 10.04
N LEU A 273 11.69 -6.16 10.82
CA LEU A 273 11.77 -6.21 12.29
C LEU A 273 10.52 -6.84 12.93
N ALA A 274 9.37 -6.78 12.27
CA ALA A 274 8.12 -7.40 12.72
C ALA A 274 7.94 -8.83 12.17
N ASP A 275 8.78 -9.28 11.25
CA ASP A 275 8.69 -10.60 10.62
C ASP A 275 9.41 -11.67 11.49
N PRO A 276 8.71 -12.76 11.88
CA PRO A 276 9.29 -13.88 12.63
C PRO A 276 10.52 -14.49 11.95
N ALA A 277 10.61 -14.49 10.63
CA ALA A 277 11.77 -15.00 9.89
C ALA A 277 13.05 -14.21 10.20
N PHE A 278 12.95 -12.98 10.69
CA PHE A 278 14.09 -12.11 11.03
C PHE A 278 14.32 -11.94 12.54
N VAL A 279 13.62 -12.68 13.40
CA VAL A 279 13.73 -12.54 14.87
C VAL A 279 15.15 -12.71 15.36
N ALA A 280 15.91 -13.67 14.80
CA ALA A 280 17.30 -13.95 15.14
C ALA A 280 18.32 -13.04 14.43
N VAL A 281 17.88 -12.26 13.43
CA VAL A 281 18.78 -11.40 12.67
C VAL A 281 19.08 -10.13 13.47
N PRO A 282 20.35 -9.73 13.68
CA PRO A 282 20.69 -8.49 14.34
C PRO A 282 20.01 -7.27 13.71
N VAL A 283 19.57 -6.32 14.53
CA VAL A 283 18.93 -5.07 14.06
C VAL A 283 19.82 -4.31 13.07
N SER A 284 21.13 -4.29 13.29
CA SER A 284 22.12 -3.70 12.38
C SER A 284 22.19 -4.41 11.03
N ALA A 285 22.03 -5.73 11.01
CA ALA A 285 22.02 -6.50 9.76
C ALA A 285 20.74 -6.25 8.98
N VAL A 286 19.58 -6.12 9.65
CA VAL A 286 18.32 -5.70 8.98
C VAL A 286 18.47 -4.32 8.38
N ALA A 287 19.06 -3.35 9.10
CA ALA A 287 19.30 -2.01 8.59
C ALA A 287 20.29 -2.01 7.40
N GLY A 288 21.39 -2.78 7.52
CA GLY A 288 22.39 -2.93 6.45
C GLY A 288 21.81 -3.51 5.17
N ARG A 289 20.91 -4.50 5.27
CA ARG A 289 20.21 -5.09 4.12
C ARG A 289 19.43 -4.04 3.29
N TRP A 290 18.96 -3.00 3.93
CA TRP A 290 18.21 -1.91 3.30
C TRP A 290 19.05 -0.63 3.14
N GLY A 291 20.37 -0.77 2.96
CA GLY A 291 21.28 0.34 2.65
C GLY A 291 21.45 1.36 3.78
N MET A 292 21.28 0.94 5.03
CA MET A 292 21.45 1.77 6.23
C MET A 292 22.49 1.16 7.18
N PRO A 293 23.80 1.11 6.80
CA PRO A 293 24.81 0.41 7.57
C PRO A 293 25.19 1.09 8.88
N ASP A 294 25.01 2.41 9.01
CA ASP A 294 25.25 3.15 10.26
C ASP A 294 24.11 2.90 11.26
N SER A 295 24.36 2.03 12.22
CA SER A 295 23.38 1.61 13.24
C SER A 295 22.90 2.75 14.15
N ALA A 296 23.79 3.72 14.46
CA ALA A 296 23.41 4.84 15.32
C ALA A 296 22.52 5.82 14.57
N HIS A 297 22.84 6.09 13.32
CA HIS A 297 22.03 6.92 12.43
C HIS A 297 20.66 6.27 12.16
N PHE A 298 20.65 4.98 11.84
CA PHE A 298 19.41 4.21 11.65
C PHE A 298 18.50 4.27 12.88
N SER A 299 19.04 4.03 14.07
CA SER A 299 18.24 4.01 15.32
C SER A 299 17.58 5.37 15.58
N ARG A 300 18.30 6.48 15.36
CA ARG A 300 17.73 7.83 15.48
C ARG A 300 16.62 8.08 14.47
N LEU A 301 16.82 7.73 13.20
CA LEU A 301 15.83 7.90 12.15
C LEU A 301 14.59 7.03 12.38
N PHE A 302 14.78 5.79 12.78
CA PHE A 302 13.70 4.85 13.06
C PHE A 302 12.83 5.33 14.23
N ARG A 303 13.47 5.74 15.34
CA ARG A 303 12.75 6.32 16.49
C ARG A 303 11.98 7.57 16.12
N ARG A 304 12.57 8.44 15.28
CA ARG A 304 11.89 9.65 14.80
C ARG A 304 10.66 9.31 13.93
N ALA A 305 10.74 8.25 13.13
CA ALA A 305 9.67 7.86 12.22
C ALA A 305 8.53 7.07 12.91
N TYR A 306 8.88 6.23 13.91
CA TYR A 306 7.93 5.27 14.49
C TYR A 306 7.75 5.40 16.01
N GLY A 307 8.39 6.37 16.64
CA GLY A 307 8.24 6.67 18.07
C GLY A 307 9.08 5.80 19.02
N LEU A 308 9.51 4.62 18.60
CA LEU A 308 10.26 3.65 19.38
C LEU A 308 11.61 3.31 18.73
N PRO A 309 12.65 3.00 19.50
CA PRO A 309 13.88 2.41 18.97
C PRO A 309 13.62 1.07 18.27
N PRO A 310 14.41 0.68 17.24
CA PRO A 310 14.17 -0.54 16.48
C PRO A 310 14.12 -1.82 17.33
N ALA A 311 14.99 -1.92 18.35
CA ALA A 311 15.02 -3.09 19.23
C ALA A 311 13.78 -3.20 20.14
N GLU A 312 13.25 -2.07 20.60
CA GLU A 312 12.00 -2.02 21.37
C GLU A 312 10.79 -2.30 20.50
N TYR A 313 10.80 -1.76 19.28
CA TYR A 313 9.77 -2.04 18.28
C TYR A 313 9.67 -3.55 18.01
N ARG A 314 10.80 -4.22 17.74
CA ARG A 314 10.87 -5.69 17.57
C ARG A 314 10.33 -6.43 18.80
N ARG A 315 10.77 -6.07 20.01
CA ARG A 315 10.32 -6.73 21.24
C ARG A 315 8.81 -6.65 21.42
N GLY A 316 8.21 -5.50 21.12
CA GLY A 316 6.76 -5.33 21.24
C GLY A 316 5.94 -6.29 20.38
N PHE A 317 6.48 -6.74 19.24
CA PHE A 317 5.82 -7.75 18.39
C PHE A 317 5.93 -9.17 18.94
N PHE A 318 7.05 -9.53 19.56
CA PHE A 318 7.32 -10.91 19.96
C PHE A 318 7.07 -11.19 21.45
N THR A 319 6.87 -10.16 22.29
CA THR A 319 6.51 -10.33 23.72
C THR A 319 5.01 -10.52 23.92
N SER A 320 4.16 -10.25 22.93
CA SER A 320 2.72 -10.50 22.95
C SER A 320 2.34 -11.93 22.56
N VAL A 321 3.30 -12.81 22.26
CA VAL A 321 3.11 -14.18 21.76
C VAL A 321 3.66 -15.23 22.77
N ALA A 322 4.15 -14.79 23.94
CA ALA A 322 4.62 -15.69 25.01
C ALA A 322 3.65 -15.74 26.18
#